data_518ab6d85ef3c38bd21ff32934e9fe56
#
_entry.id   518ab6d85ef3c38bd21ff32934e9fe56
#
_cell.length_a   1.000
_cell.length_b   1.000
_cell.length_c   1.000
_cell.angle_alpha   90.00
_cell.angle_beta   90.00
_cell.angle_gamma   90.00
#
_symmetry.space_group_name_H-M   'P 1'
#
loop_
_entity.id
_entity.type
_entity.pdbx_description
1 polymer ?
#
loop_
_entity_poly.entity_id
_entity_poly.type
_entity_poly.pdbx_seq_one_letter_code
_entity_poly.pdbx_strand_id
1 'polypeptide(L)'
;MSDTGYYGSYADFTCPDRKAAPAFMNSDNIVGDPFTIEMDYSGNKRQAWIVNPFGFRMGVLNEKTAKQVDLCNAKGWKTVALLACVAFKEEPKPGEYWGQVAIISYDPVHEDAFSTFVKTIGNELGKGIRPALDLGNSGLSRVLESKGVWVPTGRVPLPKLKKGSAFIKTERTTTDKLVNQARKTRVGCTIISWAIVIIFVVAVIFAMKSCGMF
;
A
#
# COMPACT_ATOMS: atom_id res chain seq x y z
N MET A 1 -11.79 4.58 23.87
CA MET A 1 -10.62 4.24 23.02
C MET A 1 -9.44 5.02 23.60
N SER A 2 -8.42 4.34 24.11
CA SER A 2 -7.18 4.99 24.52
C SER A 2 -6.57 5.66 23.28
N ASP A 3 -6.20 6.93 23.42
CA ASP A 3 -5.62 7.72 22.32
C ASP A 3 -4.14 7.33 22.15
N THR A 4 -3.94 6.12 21.62
CA THR A 4 -2.61 5.51 21.48
C THR A 4 -1.79 6.06 20.30
N GLY A 5 -2.34 7.00 19.52
CA GLY A 5 -1.67 7.49 18.30
C GLY A 5 -1.54 6.44 17.19
N TYR A 6 -2.28 5.32 17.29
CA TYR A 6 -2.21 4.21 16.32
C TYR A 6 -3.56 3.52 16.13
N TYR A 7 -3.82 3.09 14.92
CA TYR A 7 -4.89 2.16 14.56
C TYR A 7 -4.40 1.21 13.47
N GLY A 8 -4.62 -0.09 13.66
CA GLY A 8 -4.28 -1.12 12.68
C GLY A 8 -5.36 -2.19 12.58
N SER A 9 -5.78 -2.53 11.35
CA SER A 9 -6.82 -3.53 11.12
C SER A 9 -6.77 -4.05 9.68
N TYR A 10 -7.25 -5.28 9.46
CA TYR A 10 -7.61 -5.77 8.13
C TYR A 10 -9.05 -5.35 7.81
N ALA A 11 -9.26 -4.84 6.61
CA ALA A 11 -10.57 -4.39 6.15
C ALA A 11 -10.90 -4.93 4.77
N ASP A 12 -12.16 -5.37 4.61
CA ASP A 12 -12.67 -5.82 3.33
C ASP A 12 -12.97 -4.63 2.41
N PHE A 13 -12.69 -4.81 1.12
CA PHE A 13 -13.14 -3.93 0.07
C PHE A 13 -13.88 -4.69 -1.02
N THR A 14 -14.77 -4.01 -1.73
CA THR A 14 -15.43 -4.52 -2.93
C THR A 14 -15.06 -3.64 -4.12
N CYS A 15 -14.99 -4.23 -5.32
CA CYS A 15 -14.71 -3.51 -6.55
C CYS A 15 -16.04 -3.26 -7.29
N PRO A 16 -16.64 -2.07 -7.19
CA PRO A 16 -17.93 -1.78 -7.83
C PRO A 16 -17.79 -1.63 -9.35
N ASP A 17 -16.61 -1.24 -9.85
CA ASP A 17 -16.36 -1.07 -11.26
C ASP A 17 -15.69 -2.31 -11.88
N ARG A 18 -16.40 -2.99 -12.75
CA ARG A 18 -15.89 -4.15 -13.49
C ARG A 18 -14.74 -3.82 -14.43
N LYS A 19 -14.65 -2.59 -14.93
CA LYS A 19 -13.54 -2.18 -15.78
C LYS A 19 -12.24 -2.04 -14.99
N ALA A 20 -12.35 -1.71 -13.69
CA ALA A 20 -11.21 -1.67 -12.78
C ALA A 20 -10.80 -3.08 -12.27
N ALA A 21 -11.73 -4.05 -12.31
CA ALA A 21 -11.50 -5.40 -11.80
C ALA A 21 -10.30 -6.13 -12.45
N PRO A 22 -10.09 -6.11 -13.78
CA PRO A 22 -8.92 -6.73 -14.41
C PRO A 22 -7.59 -6.15 -13.94
N ALA A 23 -7.56 -4.91 -13.46
CA ALA A 23 -6.37 -4.29 -12.92
C ALA A 23 -5.84 -5.01 -11.66
N PHE A 24 -6.69 -5.72 -10.91
CA PHE A 24 -6.23 -6.57 -9.81
C PHE A 24 -5.48 -7.82 -10.27
N MET A 25 -5.68 -8.24 -11.52
CA MET A 25 -5.05 -9.43 -12.09
C MET A 25 -3.64 -9.17 -12.59
N ASN A 26 -3.35 -7.93 -13.01
CA ASN A 26 -2.05 -7.58 -13.55
C ASN A 26 -1.03 -7.25 -12.45
N SER A 27 0.23 -7.03 -12.89
CA SER A 27 1.37 -6.79 -12.01
C SER A 27 1.40 -5.38 -11.41
N ASP A 28 0.40 -4.53 -11.71
CA ASP A 28 0.37 -3.17 -11.18
C ASP A 28 -0.09 -3.13 -9.72
N ASN A 29 -0.81 -4.17 -9.29
CA ASN A 29 -1.34 -4.31 -7.95
C ASN A 29 -0.77 -5.57 -7.29
N ILE A 30 0.33 -5.40 -6.56
CA ILE A 30 1.09 -6.48 -5.93
C ILE A 30 0.71 -6.56 -4.45
N VAL A 31 0.60 -7.77 -3.90
CA VAL A 31 0.34 -7.96 -2.46
C VAL A 31 1.47 -7.33 -1.63
N GLY A 32 1.08 -6.52 -0.66
CA GLY A 32 1.99 -5.74 0.19
C GLY A 32 2.39 -4.38 -0.40
N ASP A 33 1.88 -3.99 -1.57
CA ASP A 33 2.07 -2.63 -2.09
C ASP A 33 1.18 -1.62 -1.33
N PRO A 34 1.67 -0.39 -1.11
CA PRO A 34 0.90 0.66 -0.47
C PRO A 34 -0.14 1.25 -1.42
N PHE A 35 -1.34 1.44 -0.88
CA PHE A 35 -2.46 2.14 -1.49
C PHE A 35 -2.80 3.34 -0.61
N THR A 36 -3.28 4.40 -1.21
CA THR A 36 -3.88 5.53 -0.49
C THR A 36 -5.37 5.31 -0.30
N ILE A 37 -5.96 6.01 0.67
CA ILE A 37 -7.41 6.01 0.89
C ILE A 37 -7.93 7.41 0.61
N GLU A 38 -8.82 7.52 -0.38
CA GLU A 38 -9.53 8.75 -0.70
C GLU A 38 -10.93 8.72 -0.11
N MET A 39 -11.28 9.74 0.67
CA MET A 39 -12.63 9.92 1.19
C MET A 39 -13.48 10.68 0.18
N ASP A 40 -14.61 10.09 -0.21
CA ASP A 40 -15.60 10.72 -1.08
C ASP A 40 -16.85 11.07 -0.28
N TYR A 41 -17.16 12.35 -0.25
CA TYR A 41 -18.30 12.93 0.48
C TYR A 41 -19.40 13.46 -0.48
N SER A 42 -19.26 13.21 -1.79
CA SER A 42 -20.17 13.76 -2.81
C SER A 42 -21.57 13.14 -2.81
N GLY A 43 -21.73 11.96 -2.18
CA GLY A 43 -23.01 11.26 -2.09
C GLY A 43 -23.66 11.34 -0.68
N ASN A 44 -24.82 10.68 -0.54
CA ASN A 44 -25.53 10.57 0.74
C ASN A 44 -24.79 9.72 1.79
N LYS A 45 -23.76 9.00 1.38
CA LYS A 45 -22.93 8.14 2.24
C LYS A 45 -21.46 8.44 2.01
N ARG A 46 -20.70 8.49 3.09
CA ARG A 46 -19.24 8.55 3.02
C ARG A 46 -18.70 7.25 2.38
N GLN A 47 -17.88 7.41 1.36
CA GLN A 47 -17.19 6.30 0.72
C GLN A 47 -15.69 6.47 0.89
N ALA A 48 -15.00 5.41 1.28
CA ALA A 48 -13.55 5.37 1.34
C ALA A 48 -13.04 4.50 0.20
N TRP A 49 -12.42 5.12 -0.79
CA TRP A 49 -11.86 4.45 -1.96
C TRP A 49 -10.42 4.08 -1.71
N ILE A 50 -10.04 2.84 -1.98
CA ILE A 50 -8.63 2.47 -2.08
C ILE A 50 -8.12 2.84 -3.47
N VAL A 51 -7.01 3.57 -3.50
CA VAL A 51 -6.38 4.08 -4.73
C VAL A 51 -4.98 3.51 -4.83
N ASN A 52 -4.66 2.93 -5.99
CA ASN A 52 -3.36 2.33 -6.21
C ASN A 52 -2.27 3.40 -6.44
N PRO A 53 -0.96 3.03 -6.46
CA PRO A 53 0.13 3.97 -6.68
C PRO A 53 0.08 4.72 -8.04
N PHE A 54 -0.77 4.29 -8.96
CA PHE A 54 -0.96 4.91 -10.27
C PHE A 54 -2.17 5.85 -10.34
N GLY A 55 -2.85 6.08 -9.19
CA GLY A 55 -4.01 6.99 -9.11
C GLY A 55 -5.34 6.36 -9.51
N PHE A 56 -5.43 5.04 -9.70
CA PHE A 56 -6.69 4.38 -10.04
C PHE A 56 -7.46 3.96 -8.78
N ARG A 57 -8.75 4.33 -8.72
CA ARG A 57 -9.67 3.84 -7.69
C ARG A 57 -9.96 2.35 -7.92
N MET A 58 -9.51 1.53 -6.97
CA MET A 58 -9.55 0.07 -7.10
C MET A 58 -10.77 -0.56 -6.43
N GLY A 59 -11.22 -0.01 -5.32
CA GLY A 59 -12.33 -0.57 -4.57
C GLY A 59 -12.80 0.34 -3.44
N VAL A 60 -13.94 -0.01 -2.86
CA VAL A 60 -14.57 0.74 -1.77
C VAL A 60 -14.51 -0.09 -0.49
N LEU A 61 -14.05 0.53 0.58
CA LEU A 61 -14.08 -0.03 1.93
C LEU A 61 -15.51 -0.06 2.49
N ASN A 62 -15.79 -0.99 3.39
CA ASN A 62 -17.07 -1.03 4.08
C ASN A 62 -17.29 0.24 4.94
N GLU A 63 -18.55 0.55 5.23
CA GLU A 63 -18.94 1.78 5.93
C GLU A 63 -18.30 1.92 7.33
N LYS A 64 -18.16 0.81 8.06
CA LYS A 64 -17.54 0.81 9.40
C LYS A 64 -16.08 1.25 9.31
N THR A 65 -15.34 0.70 8.34
CA THR A 65 -13.94 1.06 8.11
C THR A 65 -13.80 2.48 7.58
N ALA A 66 -14.69 2.91 6.67
CA ALA A 66 -14.70 4.28 6.16
C ALA A 66 -14.86 5.29 7.30
N LYS A 67 -15.79 5.07 8.24
CA LYS A 67 -15.95 5.90 9.44
C LYS A 67 -14.70 5.92 10.32
N GLN A 68 -14.04 4.78 10.49
CA GLN A 68 -12.82 4.71 11.31
C GLN A 68 -11.66 5.45 10.67
N VAL A 69 -11.47 5.32 9.34
CA VAL A 69 -10.45 6.08 8.60
C VAL A 69 -10.73 7.58 8.68
N ASP A 70 -11.98 7.98 8.51
CA ASP A 70 -12.40 9.38 8.63
C ASP A 70 -12.07 9.97 10.00
N LEU A 71 -12.29 9.19 11.07
CA LEU A 71 -11.91 9.58 12.43
C LEU A 71 -10.38 9.73 12.58
N CYS A 72 -9.59 8.83 11.98
CA CYS A 72 -8.14 8.94 11.99
C CYS A 72 -7.68 10.20 11.23
N ASN A 73 -8.26 10.46 10.07
CA ASN A 73 -7.96 11.66 9.27
C ASN A 73 -8.34 12.95 10.03
N ALA A 74 -9.49 12.97 10.73
CA ALA A 74 -9.90 14.10 11.56
C ALA A 74 -8.94 14.39 12.74
N LYS A 75 -8.21 13.36 13.21
CA LYS A 75 -7.14 13.51 14.20
C LYS A 75 -5.80 13.96 13.58
N GLY A 76 -5.73 14.16 12.27
CA GLY A 76 -4.50 14.47 11.57
C GLY A 76 -3.56 13.28 11.40
N TRP A 77 -4.04 12.03 11.60
CA TRP A 77 -3.22 10.85 11.45
C TRP A 77 -3.01 10.51 9.98
N LYS A 78 -1.83 9.98 9.67
CA LYS A 78 -1.52 9.43 8.36
C LYS A 78 -2.06 8.02 8.24
N THR A 79 -2.77 7.73 7.14
CA THR A 79 -3.35 6.41 6.88
C THR A 79 -2.76 5.81 5.61
N VAL A 80 -2.31 4.56 5.69
CA VAL A 80 -1.82 3.76 4.57
C VAL A 80 -2.59 2.45 4.54
N ALA A 81 -2.98 2.01 3.36
CA ALA A 81 -3.55 0.68 3.13
C ALA A 81 -2.54 -0.17 2.36
N LEU A 82 -2.32 -1.42 2.79
CA LEU A 82 -1.47 -2.39 2.08
C LEU A 82 -2.36 -3.48 1.49
N LEU A 83 -2.22 -3.79 0.22
CA LEU A 83 -2.98 -4.89 -0.40
C LEU A 83 -2.64 -6.22 0.29
N ALA A 84 -3.63 -6.88 0.86
CA ALA A 84 -3.42 -8.10 1.63
C ALA A 84 -3.88 -9.37 0.90
N CYS A 85 -4.98 -9.30 0.18
CA CYS A 85 -5.42 -10.35 -0.73
C CYS A 85 -6.46 -9.83 -1.72
N VAL A 86 -6.63 -10.56 -2.82
CA VAL A 86 -7.69 -10.37 -3.82
C VAL A 86 -8.39 -11.71 -4.03
N ALA A 87 -9.70 -11.67 -4.11
CA ALA A 87 -10.56 -12.82 -4.37
C ALA A 87 -11.63 -12.47 -5.40
N PHE A 88 -12.16 -13.49 -6.02
CA PHE A 88 -13.29 -13.41 -6.93
C PHE A 88 -14.44 -14.26 -6.41
N LYS A 89 -15.67 -13.80 -6.60
CA LYS A 89 -16.89 -14.47 -6.29
C LYS A 89 -17.75 -14.56 -7.55
N GLU A 90 -18.23 -15.75 -7.89
CA GLU A 90 -19.01 -15.97 -9.13
C GLU A 90 -20.42 -15.40 -9.06
N GLU A 91 -21.02 -15.39 -7.87
CA GLU A 91 -22.40 -14.93 -7.68
C GLU A 91 -22.44 -13.65 -6.82
N PRO A 92 -23.37 -12.69 -7.14
CA PRO A 92 -24.31 -12.72 -8.27
C PRO A 92 -23.60 -12.56 -9.62
N LYS A 93 -24.10 -13.26 -10.65
CA LYS A 93 -23.54 -13.13 -12.00
C LYS A 93 -23.60 -11.68 -12.46
N PRO A 94 -22.55 -11.25 -13.14
CA PRO A 94 -21.41 -11.97 -13.72
C PRO A 94 -20.15 -11.99 -12.84
N GLY A 95 -20.30 -12.06 -11.53
CA GLY A 95 -19.21 -12.14 -10.57
C GLY A 95 -18.69 -10.79 -10.07
N GLU A 96 -18.03 -10.81 -8.93
CA GLU A 96 -17.53 -9.63 -8.23
C GLU A 96 -16.12 -9.87 -7.68
N TYR A 97 -15.23 -8.89 -7.87
CA TYR A 97 -13.93 -8.88 -7.20
C TYR A 97 -14.07 -8.22 -5.83
N TRP A 98 -13.42 -8.81 -4.87
CA TRP A 98 -13.31 -8.31 -3.52
C TRP A 98 -11.92 -8.65 -2.95
N GLY A 99 -11.58 -8.11 -1.82
CA GLY A 99 -10.33 -8.45 -1.17
C GLY A 99 -10.20 -7.80 0.19
N GLN A 100 -8.99 -7.86 0.73
CA GLN A 100 -8.65 -7.18 1.96
C GLN A 100 -7.42 -6.31 1.80
N VAL A 101 -7.43 -5.20 2.52
CA VAL A 101 -6.27 -4.36 2.78
C VAL A 101 -5.93 -4.37 4.26
N ALA A 102 -4.65 -4.27 4.57
CA ALA A 102 -4.15 -3.99 5.90
C ALA A 102 -4.08 -2.46 6.06
N ILE A 103 -4.92 -1.89 6.92
CA ILE A 103 -4.97 -0.45 7.19
C ILE A 103 -4.08 -0.17 8.40
N ILE A 104 -3.20 0.81 8.26
CA ILE A 104 -2.32 1.31 9.30
C ILE A 104 -2.47 2.82 9.35
N SER A 105 -3.01 3.34 10.45
CA SER A 105 -3.11 4.78 10.72
C SER A 105 -2.28 5.11 11.95
N TYR A 106 -1.50 6.18 11.88
CA TYR A 106 -0.57 6.56 12.94
C TYR A 106 -0.39 8.07 13.02
N ASP A 107 0.00 8.53 14.20
CA ASP A 107 0.35 9.93 14.43
C ASP A 107 1.62 10.29 13.63
N PRO A 108 1.62 11.36 12.81
CA PRO A 108 2.78 11.79 12.04
C PRO A 108 4.05 12.06 12.86
N VAL A 109 3.92 12.32 14.17
CA VAL A 109 5.06 12.46 15.09
C VAL A 109 5.97 11.22 15.06
N HIS A 110 5.42 10.06 14.72
CA HIS A 110 6.13 8.78 14.66
C HIS A 110 6.41 8.31 13.21
N GLU A 111 6.39 9.23 12.24
CA GLU A 111 6.53 8.92 10.79
C GLU A 111 7.73 8.01 10.49
N ASP A 112 8.91 8.29 11.06
CA ASP A 112 10.13 7.52 10.75
C ASP A 112 10.00 6.05 11.10
N ALA A 113 9.45 5.74 12.30
CA ALA A 113 9.24 4.37 12.73
C ALA A 113 8.13 3.70 11.92
N PHE A 114 7.00 4.40 11.71
CA PHE A 114 5.87 3.79 11.01
C PHE A 114 6.07 3.66 9.50
N SER A 115 6.82 4.53 8.86
CA SER A 115 7.19 4.34 7.44
C SER A 115 7.99 3.04 7.23
N THR A 116 8.88 2.72 8.16
CA THR A 116 9.62 1.45 8.17
C THR A 116 8.70 0.28 8.50
N PHE A 117 7.83 0.42 9.51
CA PHE A 117 6.86 -0.61 9.90
C PHE A 117 5.92 -0.97 8.75
N VAL A 118 5.36 0.00 8.05
CA VAL A 118 4.51 -0.20 6.87
C VAL A 118 5.25 -1.02 5.79
N LYS A 119 6.52 -0.69 5.50
CA LYS A 119 7.34 -1.45 4.54
C LYS A 119 7.57 -2.88 5.02
N THR A 120 7.84 -3.06 6.31
CA THR A 120 8.07 -4.36 6.93
C THR A 120 6.82 -5.23 6.85
N ILE A 121 5.64 -4.69 7.22
CA ILE A 121 4.35 -5.40 7.08
C ILE A 121 4.05 -5.72 5.61
N GLY A 122 4.29 -4.79 4.69
CA GLY A 122 4.12 -5.04 3.25
C GLY A 122 4.99 -6.19 2.73
N ASN A 123 6.22 -6.31 3.23
CA ASN A 123 7.09 -7.43 2.87
C ASN A 123 6.58 -8.77 3.44
N GLU A 124 6.06 -8.79 4.67
CA GLU A 124 5.46 -9.99 5.26
C GLU A 124 4.20 -10.42 4.49
N LEU A 125 3.31 -9.48 4.17
CA LEU A 125 2.15 -9.74 3.31
C LEU A 125 2.57 -10.33 1.95
N GLY A 126 3.62 -9.78 1.36
CA GLY A 126 4.18 -10.30 0.11
C GLY A 126 4.71 -11.74 0.17
N LYS A 127 4.98 -12.25 1.36
CA LYS A 127 5.34 -13.66 1.63
C LYS A 127 4.12 -14.53 1.96
N GLY A 128 2.90 -13.97 1.93
CA GLY A 128 1.68 -14.64 2.37
C GLY A 128 1.50 -14.65 3.90
N ILE A 129 2.36 -13.94 4.63
CA ILE A 129 2.28 -13.84 6.09
C ILE A 129 1.44 -12.61 6.45
N ARG A 130 0.45 -12.79 7.32
CA ARG A 130 -0.50 -11.75 7.73
C ARG A 130 -0.33 -11.44 9.23
N PRO A 131 0.56 -10.49 9.62
CA PRO A 131 0.77 -10.15 11.02
C PRO A 131 -0.48 -9.52 11.63
N ALA A 132 -0.70 -9.73 12.94
CA ALA A 132 -1.76 -9.03 13.66
C ALA A 132 -1.43 -7.53 13.72
N LEU A 133 -2.41 -6.70 13.35
CA LEU A 133 -2.24 -5.24 13.30
C LEU A 133 -2.83 -4.54 14.53
N ASP A 134 -3.57 -5.24 15.38
CA ASP A 134 -4.01 -4.71 16.66
C ASP A 134 -2.84 -4.83 17.66
N LEU A 135 -2.05 -3.76 17.76
CA LEU A 135 -0.79 -3.78 18.48
C LEU A 135 -0.98 -3.58 20.00
N GLY A 136 -2.04 -2.91 20.42
CA GLY A 136 -2.14 -2.40 21.79
C GLY A 136 -0.95 -1.49 22.17
N ASN A 137 -0.89 -1.09 23.43
CA ASN A 137 0.19 -0.20 23.91
C ASN A 137 1.58 -0.87 23.85
N SER A 138 1.66 -2.15 24.21
CA SER A 138 2.94 -2.88 24.25
C SER A 138 3.53 -3.11 22.85
N GLY A 139 2.67 -3.39 21.86
CA GLY A 139 3.11 -3.54 20.48
C GLY A 139 3.54 -2.20 19.88
N LEU A 140 2.83 -1.12 20.18
CA LEU A 140 3.20 0.23 19.79
C LEU A 140 4.59 0.61 20.31
N SER A 141 4.87 0.39 21.59
CA SER A 141 6.20 0.64 22.16
C SER A 141 7.29 -0.14 21.43
N ARG A 142 7.05 -1.42 21.12
CA ARG A 142 8.01 -2.26 20.37
C ARG A 142 8.27 -1.74 18.94
N VAL A 143 7.25 -1.23 18.26
CA VAL A 143 7.42 -0.60 16.93
C VAL A 143 8.33 0.62 17.05
N LEU A 144 8.10 1.48 18.04
CA LEU A 144 8.88 2.70 18.25
C LEU A 144 10.33 2.38 18.65
N GLU A 145 10.54 1.49 19.62
CA GLU A 145 11.87 1.05 20.08
C GLU A 145 12.70 0.41 18.98
N SER A 146 12.06 -0.41 18.13
CA SER A 146 12.71 -1.08 17.00
C SER A 146 12.85 -0.20 15.76
N LYS A 147 12.39 1.06 15.80
CA LYS A 147 12.31 1.97 14.64
C LYS A 147 11.55 1.33 13.46
N GLY A 148 10.49 0.57 13.77
CA GLY A 148 9.61 -0.05 12.78
C GLY A 148 10.07 -1.39 12.21
N VAL A 149 11.19 -1.95 12.66
CA VAL A 149 11.70 -3.25 12.15
C VAL A 149 10.96 -4.43 12.79
N TRP A 150 10.44 -4.26 14.01
CA TRP A 150 9.73 -5.33 14.72
C TRP A 150 8.44 -5.73 13.99
N VAL A 151 8.17 -7.05 13.94
CA VAL A 151 6.96 -7.64 13.36
C VAL A 151 6.16 -8.32 14.46
N PRO A 152 4.85 -8.09 14.57
CA PRO A 152 3.99 -8.83 15.46
C PRO A 152 4.06 -10.33 15.20
N THR A 153 4.15 -11.13 16.26
CA THR A 153 4.19 -12.60 16.15
C THR A 153 2.81 -13.21 15.89
N GLY A 154 1.74 -12.52 16.31
CA GLY A 154 0.37 -12.92 16.04
C GLY A 154 0.09 -12.98 14.53
N ARG A 155 -0.73 -13.96 14.11
CA ARG A 155 -1.10 -14.16 12.70
C ARG A 155 -2.61 -14.05 12.54
N VAL A 156 -3.04 -13.39 11.49
CA VAL A 156 -4.45 -13.28 11.12
C VAL A 156 -4.70 -14.23 9.94
N PRO A 157 -5.63 -15.20 10.06
CA PRO A 157 -5.94 -16.11 8.93
C PRO A 157 -6.53 -15.34 7.75
N LEU A 158 -6.46 -15.94 6.58
CA LEU A 158 -7.22 -15.46 5.42
C LEU A 158 -8.72 -15.48 5.73
N PRO A 159 -9.50 -14.56 5.15
CA PRO A 159 -10.95 -14.56 5.32
C PRO A 159 -11.53 -15.87 4.78
N LYS A 160 -12.60 -16.37 5.44
CA LYS A 160 -13.29 -17.58 4.97
C LYS A 160 -13.96 -17.31 3.62
N LEU A 161 -13.65 -18.14 2.64
CA LEU A 161 -14.30 -18.08 1.34
C LEU A 161 -15.73 -18.58 1.44
N LYS A 162 -16.65 -17.89 0.77
CA LYS A 162 -18.00 -18.37 0.52
C LYS A 162 -17.99 -19.35 -0.65
N LYS A 163 -19.01 -20.21 -0.76
CA LYS A 163 -19.19 -21.10 -1.90
C LYS A 163 -19.17 -20.29 -3.21
N GLY A 164 -18.49 -20.79 -4.23
CA GLY A 164 -18.31 -20.08 -5.50
C GLY A 164 -17.33 -18.88 -5.43
N SER A 165 -16.44 -18.85 -4.44
CA SER A 165 -15.39 -17.85 -4.34
C SER A 165 -14.02 -18.51 -4.38
N ALA A 166 -13.03 -17.81 -4.93
CA ALA A 166 -11.63 -18.25 -4.98
C ALA A 166 -10.69 -17.07 -4.71
N PHE A 167 -9.58 -17.33 -4.01
CA PHE A 167 -8.49 -16.35 -3.95
C PHE A 167 -7.75 -16.31 -5.28
N ILE A 168 -7.42 -15.09 -5.70
CA ILE A 168 -6.64 -14.82 -6.91
C ILE A 168 -5.22 -14.44 -6.54
N LYS A 169 -5.05 -13.61 -5.50
CA LYS A 169 -3.76 -13.19 -4.98
C LYS A 169 -3.77 -13.23 -3.46
N THR A 170 -2.81 -13.93 -2.87
CA THR A 170 -2.60 -13.98 -1.41
C THR A 170 -1.15 -13.68 -1.02
N GLU A 171 -0.25 -13.71 -2.01
CA GLU A 171 1.19 -13.48 -1.87
C GLU A 171 1.77 -12.94 -3.17
N ARG A 172 3.02 -12.53 -3.16
CA ARG A 172 3.76 -12.12 -4.36
C ARG A 172 4.19 -13.33 -5.17
N THR A 173 3.74 -13.41 -6.40
CA THR A 173 4.21 -14.40 -7.37
C THR A 173 5.66 -14.13 -7.78
N THR A 174 6.30 -15.07 -8.49
CA THR A 174 7.66 -14.88 -9.04
C THR A 174 7.71 -13.69 -10.00
N THR A 175 6.67 -13.54 -10.82
CA THR A 175 6.51 -12.39 -11.73
C THR A 175 6.40 -11.08 -10.97
N ASP A 176 5.60 -11.04 -9.89
CA ASP A 176 5.47 -9.84 -9.06
C ASP A 176 6.80 -9.43 -8.40
N LYS A 177 7.61 -10.42 -8.00
CA LYS A 177 8.95 -10.17 -7.44
C LYS A 177 9.88 -9.52 -8.46
N LEU A 178 9.86 -10.00 -9.72
CA LEU A 178 10.63 -9.42 -10.82
C LEU A 178 10.18 -8.00 -11.15
N VAL A 179 8.87 -7.77 -11.23
CA VAL A 179 8.30 -6.42 -11.47
C VAL A 179 8.68 -5.46 -10.34
N ASN A 180 8.58 -5.90 -9.09
CA ASN A 180 8.97 -5.08 -7.94
C ASN A 180 10.47 -4.74 -7.96
N GLN A 181 11.32 -5.69 -8.37
CA GLN A 181 12.75 -5.44 -8.54
C GLN A 181 13.01 -4.45 -9.69
N ALA A 182 12.32 -4.60 -10.83
CA ALA A 182 12.43 -3.67 -11.95
C ALA A 182 11.97 -2.24 -11.60
N ARG A 183 10.91 -2.10 -10.78
CA ARG A 183 10.46 -0.80 -10.27
C ARG A 183 11.51 -0.12 -9.39
N LYS A 184 12.21 -0.88 -8.53
CA LYS A 184 13.30 -0.35 -7.67
C LYS A 184 14.51 0.08 -8.48
N THR A 185 14.89 -0.69 -9.51
CA THR A 185 16.04 -0.36 -10.38
C THR A 185 15.77 0.83 -11.30
N ARG A 186 14.52 1.06 -11.70
CA ARG A 186 14.15 2.17 -12.57
C ARG A 186 14.45 3.53 -11.95
N VAL A 187 14.26 3.70 -10.65
CA VAL A 187 14.63 4.93 -9.93
C VAL A 187 16.14 5.14 -9.94
N GLY A 188 16.93 4.09 -9.72
CA GLY A 188 18.40 4.15 -9.79
C GLY A 188 18.91 4.51 -11.19
N CYS A 189 18.34 3.91 -12.24
CA CYS A 189 18.71 4.21 -13.64
C CYS A 189 18.42 5.67 -14.01
N THR A 190 17.32 6.25 -13.53
CA THR A 190 16.99 7.66 -13.81
C THR A 190 18.02 8.60 -13.19
N ILE A 191 18.46 8.36 -11.96
CA ILE A 191 19.48 9.17 -11.26
C ILE A 191 20.83 9.09 -12.00
N ILE A 192 21.24 7.88 -12.40
CA ILE A 192 22.49 7.65 -13.15
C ILE A 192 22.43 8.34 -14.51
N SER A 193 21.31 8.28 -15.21
CA SER A 193 21.11 8.95 -16.50
C SER A 193 21.25 10.47 -16.39
N TRP A 194 20.67 11.10 -15.37
CA TRP A 194 20.82 12.54 -15.11
C TRP A 194 22.25 12.90 -14.73
N ALA A 195 22.93 12.06 -13.94
CA ALA A 195 24.35 12.30 -13.59
C ALA A 195 25.25 12.31 -14.83
N ILE A 196 25.05 11.36 -15.78
CA ILE A 196 25.79 11.32 -17.04
C ILE A 196 25.54 12.57 -17.89
N VAL A 197 24.28 13.03 -17.99
CA VAL A 197 23.94 14.25 -18.72
C VAL A 197 24.65 15.47 -18.12
N ILE A 198 24.65 15.60 -16.80
CA ILE A 198 25.32 16.71 -16.11
C ILE A 198 26.84 16.68 -16.36
N ILE A 199 27.47 15.50 -16.25
CA ILE A 199 28.90 15.33 -16.53
C ILE A 199 29.23 15.75 -17.97
N PHE A 200 28.40 15.33 -18.93
CA PHE A 200 28.61 15.69 -20.33
C PHE A 200 28.49 17.18 -20.58
N VAL A 201 27.48 17.84 -20.00
CA VAL A 201 27.34 19.32 -20.09
C VAL A 201 28.52 20.04 -19.50
N VAL A 202 29.03 19.63 -18.33
CA VAL A 202 30.21 20.20 -17.69
C VAL A 202 31.45 20.01 -18.58
N ALA A 203 31.63 18.83 -19.16
CA ALA A 203 32.75 18.54 -20.06
C ALA A 203 32.71 19.42 -21.32
N VAL A 204 31.54 19.64 -21.92
CA VAL A 204 31.36 20.53 -23.08
C VAL A 204 31.70 21.97 -22.71
N ILE A 205 31.21 22.49 -21.58
CA ILE A 205 31.53 23.85 -21.11
C ILE A 205 33.05 24.01 -20.91
N PHE A 206 33.71 23.02 -20.32
CA PHE A 206 35.15 23.04 -20.08
C PHE A 206 35.93 23.00 -21.40
N ALA A 207 35.50 22.21 -22.36
CA ALA A 207 36.11 22.17 -23.71
C ALA A 207 35.95 23.49 -24.45
N MET A 208 34.80 24.14 -24.39
CA MET A 208 34.55 25.46 -25.00
C MET A 208 35.42 26.54 -24.36
N LYS A 209 35.57 26.51 -23.05
CA LYS A 209 36.45 27.43 -22.33
C LYS A 209 37.92 27.20 -22.67
N SER A 210 38.36 25.96 -22.84
CA SER A 210 39.73 25.60 -23.22
C SER A 210 40.06 25.98 -24.67
N CYS A 211 39.05 26.02 -25.55
CA CYS A 211 39.23 26.44 -26.98
C CYS A 211 39.06 27.93 -27.18
N GLY A 212 38.98 28.74 -26.13
CA GLY A 212 38.98 30.22 -26.23
C GLY A 212 37.71 30.82 -26.86
N MET A 213 36.57 30.06 -26.80
CA MET A 213 35.28 30.55 -27.32
C MET A 213 34.46 31.35 -26.31
N PHE A 214 35.00 31.60 -25.11
CA PHE A 214 34.47 32.49 -24.08
C PHE A 214 35.66 33.20 -23.38
#